data_f46e19667597571cb555554431258424
#
_entry.id   f46e19667597571cb555554431258424
#
_cell.length_a   1.000
_cell.length_b   1.000
_cell.length_c   1.000
_cell.angle_alpha   90.00
_cell.angle_beta   90.00
_cell.angle_gamma   90.00
#
_symmetry.space_group_name_H-M   'P 1'
#
loop_
_entity.id
_entity.type
_entity.pdbx_description
1 polymer ?
#
loop_
_entity_poly.entity_id
_entity_poly.type
_entity_poly.pdbx_seq_one_letter_code
_entity_poly.pdbx_strand_id
1 'polypeptide(L)'
;DHEVIIDTSFFDDEQPELTTLPEVDFPYNTKFVPDWIFDRQFTVKTLKRWECGITGQNGLAFPVRDEFARIVGWAVRRKQGFPKYLYNHSLRKSKLLFGGHLINDAPLIYVTEGPLDAMWLDQSGYPAVALLGAYMSKAQAGLLQEFSVGEVVLCFDNDEAGQIGLDKALTVLGEGVRVSYVKIPEPYKDVQDIRKSDILDTVLKDRHYW
;
A
#
# COMPACT_ATOMS: atom_id res chain seq x y z
N ASP A 1 -4.59 26.43 17.37
CA ASP A 1 -5.74 25.69 16.85
C ASP A 1 -5.30 25.05 15.55
N HIS A 2 -4.95 23.77 15.60
CA HIS A 2 -4.64 22.98 14.41
C HIS A 2 -5.93 22.26 14.02
N GLU A 3 -6.60 22.75 12.99
CA GLU A 3 -7.67 21.99 12.34
C GLU A 3 -7.09 20.71 11.78
N VAL A 4 -7.51 19.59 12.34
CA VAL A 4 -7.28 18.25 11.75
C VAL A 4 -8.21 18.18 10.56
N ILE A 5 -7.66 18.34 9.35
CA ILE A 5 -8.40 18.07 8.12
C ILE A 5 -8.62 16.56 8.08
N ILE A 6 -9.78 16.11 8.52
CA ILE A 6 -10.24 14.73 8.33
C ILE A 6 -10.55 14.62 6.83
N ASP A 7 -9.77 13.81 6.12
CA ASP A 7 -10.07 13.45 4.74
C ASP A 7 -11.37 12.62 4.72
N THR A 8 -12.49 13.30 4.48
CA THR A 8 -13.82 12.69 4.45
C THR A 8 -14.12 11.95 3.15
N SER A 9 -13.19 11.93 2.18
CA SER A 9 -13.37 11.24 0.90
C SER A 9 -13.54 9.71 1.05
N PHE A 10 -13.27 9.16 2.23
CA PHE A 10 -13.50 7.75 2.59
C PHE A 10 -14.98 7.40 2.84
N PHE A 11 -15.84 8.38 3.03
CA PHE A 11 -17.24 8.15 3.42
C PHE A 11 -18.27 8.30 2.27
N ASP A 12 -17.81 8.59 1.04
CA ASP A 12 -18.69 8.59 -0.14
C ASP A 12 -19.04 7.16 -0.56
N ASP A 13 -19.93 6.54 0.21
CA ASP A 13 -20.51 5.21 -0.02
C ASP A 13 -21.69 5.29 -1.04
N GLU A 14 -21.54 6.00 -2.16
CA GLU A 14 -22.47 5.87 -3.27
C GLU A 14 -21.98 4.81 -4.25
N GLN A 15 -22.75 3.74 -4.31
CA GLN A 15 -22.80 2.59 -5.25
C GLN A 15 -21.61 2.31 -6.16
N PRO A 16 -21.24 1.04 -6.39
CA PRO A 16 -20.19 0.67 -7.31
C PRO A 16 -20.64 0.87 -8.75
N GLU A 17 -20.65 2.09 -9.25
CA GLU A 17 -20.45 2.26 -10.66
C GLU A 17 -19.03 1.81 -10.97
N LEU A 18 -18.90 0.78 -11.80
CA LEU A 18 -17.68 0.37 -12.50
C LEU A 18 -17.24 1.51 -13.44
N THR A 19 -17.01 2.69 -12.91
CA THR A 19 -16.40 3.77 -13.64
C THR A 19 -14.91 3.48 -13.70
N THR A 20 -14.46 2.99 -14.86
CA THR A 20 -13.04 2.90 -15.18
C THR A 20 -12.36 4.22 -14.82
N LEU A 21 -11.33 4.13 -13.97
CA LEU A 21 -10.56 5.31 -13.60
C LEU A 21 -9.90 5.90 -14.85
N PRO A 22 -9.87 7.23 -15.02
CA PRO A 22 -9.24 7.86 -16.17
C PRO A 22 -7.74 7.58 -16.14
N GLU A 23 -7.18 7.22 -17.30
CA GLU A 23 -5.74 7.08 -17.46
C GLU A 23 -5.07 8.47 -17.43
N VAL A 24 -3.90 8.55 -16.78
CA VAL A 24 -3.13 9.78 -16.67
C VAL A 24 -1.65 9.55 -17.00
N ASP A 25 -0.96 10.60 -17.42
CA ASP A 25 0.48 10.56 -17.64
C ASP A 25 1.24 10.54 -16.32
N PHE A 26 2.36 9.82 -16.27
CA PHE A 26 3.32 9.87 -15.16
C PHE A 26 4.40 10.91 -15.46
N PRO A 27 4.40 12.09 -14.83
CA PRO A 27 5.21 13.24 -15.24
C PRO A 27 6.64 13.22 -14.72
N TYR A 28 7.09 12.14 -14.04
CA TYR A 28 8.39 12.13 -13.38
C TYR A 28 9.43 11.28 -14.11
N ASN A 29 10.69 11.69 -13.98
CA ASN A 29 11.83 11.01 -14.61
C ASN A 29 12.17 9.74 -13.82
N THR A 30 12.02 8.58 -14.46
CA THR A 30 12.30 7.26 -13.87
C THR A 30 13.75 6.79 -14.06
N LYS A 31 14.62 7.57 -14.73
CA LYS A 31 16.04 7.26 -14.86
C LYS A 31 16.81 7.47 -13.55
N PHE A 32 16.26 8.28 -12.66
CA PHE A 32 16.87 8.64 -11.40
C PHE A 32 15.86 8.45 -10.27
N VAL A 33 16.37 8.17 -9.08
CA VAL A 33 15.62 8.12 -7.82
C VAL A 33 16.38 8.92 -6.77
N PRO A 34 15.72 9.42 -5.71
CA PRO A 34 16.40 10.15 -4.66
C PRO A 34 17.34 9.22 -3.86
N ASP A 35 18.57 9.66 -3.57
CA ASP A 35 19.57 8.83 -2.88
C ASP A 35 19.12 8.30 -1.51
N TRP A 36 18.30 9.08 -0.78
CA TRP A 36 17.82 8.69 0.54
C TRP A 36 16.99 7.39 0.57
N ILE A 37 16.51 6.92 -0.60
CA ILE A 37 15.73 5.66 -0.64
C ILE A 37 16.64 4.44 -0.43
N PHE A 38 17.92 4.56 -0.75
CA PHE A 38 18.92 3.51 -0.52
C PHE A 38 19.27 3.39 0.98
N ASP A 39 19.17 4.48 1.75
CA ASP A 39 19.28 4.42 3.22
C ASP A 39 18.17 3.57 3.83
N ARG A 40 17.05 3.42 3.12
CA ARG A 40 15.94 2.53 3.45
C ARG A 40 16.10 1.11 2.91
N GLN A 41 17.27 0.79 2.35
CA GLN A 41 17.67 -0.52 1.82
C GLN A 41 16.83 -1.01 0.61
N PHE A 42 16.17 -0.10 -0.11
CA PHE A 42 15.55 -0.47 -1.37
C PHE A 42 16.59 -0.73 -2.45
N THR A 43 16.37 -1.78 -3.25
CA THR A 43 17.25 -2.14 -4.35
C THR A 43 16.87 -1.41 -5.64
N VAL A 44 17.84 -1.20 -6.53
CA VAL A 44 17.58 -0.67 -7.87
C VAL A 44 16.57 -1.54 -8.64
N LYS A 45 16.61 -2.86 -8.43
CA LYS A 45 15.67 -3.81 -9.06
C LYS A 45 14.23 -3.52 -8.64
N THR A 46 13.99 -3.34 -7.35
CA THR A 46 12.68 -3.00 -6.81
C THR A 46 12.20 -1.66 -7.33
N LEU A 47 13.04 -0.61 -7.24
CA LEU A 47 12.68 0.73 -7.69
C LEU A 47 12.34 0.77 -9.18
N LYS A 48 13.03 -0.01 -10.01
CA LYS A 48 12.68 -0.17 -11.44
C LYS A 48 11.39 -0.94 -11.64
N ARG A 49 11.15 -2.02 -10.90
CA ARG A 49 9.91 -2.80 -10.98
C ARG A 49 8.68 -1.96 -10.67
N TRP A 50 8.82 -1.06 -9.69
CA TRP A 50 7.77 -0.13 -9.27
C TRP A 50 7.80 1.20 -10.03
N GLU A 51 8.59 1.30 -11.08
CA GLU A 51 8.72 2.46 -11.97
C GLU A 51 8.98 3.78 -11.22
N CYS A 52 9.75 3.70 -10.13
CA CYS A 52 10.06 4.85 -9.30
C CYS A 52 10.87 5.90 -10.05
N GLY A 53 10.59 7.17 -9.74
CA GLY A 53 11.28 8.32 -10.30
C GLY A 53 11.57 9.37 -9.22
N ILE A 54 12.15 10.49 -9.65
CA ILE A 54 12.50 11.61 -8.77
C ILE A 54 11.71 12.86 -9.12
N THR A 55 11.29 13.60 -8.07
CA THR A 55 10.75 14.94 -8.23
C THR A 55 11.82 16.01 -8.09
N GLY A 56 11.54 17.24 -8.57
CA GLY A 56 12.43 18.40 -8.39
C GLY A 56 12.73 18.76 -6.92
N GLN A 57 11.89 18.27 -5.98
CA GLN A 57 12.07 18.45 -4.53
C GLN A 57 12.70 17.22 -3.85
N ASN A 58 13.39 16.38 -4.61
CA ASN A 58 14.04 15.16 -4.11
C ASN A 58 13.06 14.17 -3.43
N GLY A 59 11.79 14.17 -3.86
CA GLY A 59 10.80 13.15 -3.46
C GLY A 59 10.89 11.93 -4.34
N LEU A 60 10.52 10.76 -3.80
CA LEU A 60 10.37 9.53 -4.57
C LEU A 60 8.96 9.51 -5.17
N ALA A 61 8.87 9.57 -6.50
CA ALA A 61 7.63 9.46 -7.23
C ALA A 61 7.44 8.03 -7.74
N PHE A 62 6.19 7.56 -7.79
CA PHE A 62 5.83 6.29 -8.40
C PHE A 62 4.41 6.35 -8.98
N PRO A 63 4.16 5.66 -10.12
CA PRO A 63 2.84 5.59 -10.71
C PRO A 63 1.91 4.74 -9.84
N VAL A 64 0.64 5.07 -9.86
CA VAL A 64 -0.43 4.24 -9.29
C VAL A 64 -1.22 3.66 -10.45
N ARG A 65 -1.27 2.33 -10.51
CA ARG A 65 -1.92 1.57 -11.57
C ARG A 65 -3.17 0.89 -11.06
N ASP A 66 -4.15 0.76 -11.94
CA ASP A 66 -5.33 -0.08 -11.69
C ASP A 66 -5.02 -1.56 -11.96
N GLU A 67 -6.02 -2.43 -11.82
CA GLU A 67 -5.95 -3.87 -12.06
C GLU A 67 -5.60 -4.23 -13.51
N PHE A 68 -5.82 -3.32 -14.46
CA PHE A 68 -5.46 -3.46 -15.88
C PHE A 68 -4.07 -2.91 -16.21
N ALA A 69 -3.27 -2.58 -15.20
CA ALA A 69 -1.95 -1.97 -15.30
C ALA A 69 -1.92 -0.57 -15.96
N ARG A 70 -3.06 0.11 -16.11
CA ARG A 70 -3.13 1.49 -16.61
C ARG A 70 -2.72 2.46 -15.51
N ILE A 71 -1.98 3.52 -15.85
CA ILE A 71 -1.64 4.56 -14.88
C ILE A 71 -2.87 5.43 -14.65
N VAL A 72 -3.43 5.38 -13.46
CA VAL A 72 -4.61 6.14 -13.04
C VAL A 72 -4.29 7.25 -12.04
N GLY A 73 -3.03 7.35 -11.68
CA GLY A 73 -2.52 8.37 -10.79
C GLY A 73 -1.05 8.19 -10.48
N TRP A 74 -0.58 9.01 -9.57
CA TRP A 74 0.77 8.92 -9.03
C TRP A 74 0.83 9.40 -7.58
N ALA A 75 1.85 8.93 -6.88
CA ALA A 75 2.16 9.35 -5.54
C ALA A 75 3.61 9.84 -5.44
N VAL A 76 3.86 10.73 -4.51
CA VAL A 76 5.21 11.21 -4.16
C VAL A 76 5.43 11.02 -2.68
N ARG A 77 6.42 10.21 -2.30
CA ARG A 77 6.91 10.10 -0.93
C ARG A 77 7.95 11.18 -0.69
N ARG A 78 7.69 12.07 0.24
CA ARG A 78 8.63 13.11 0.66
C ARG A 78 9.64 12.53 1.65
N LYS A 79 10.90 12.96 1.55
CA LYS A 79 11.92 12.58 2.55
C LYS A 79 11.53 13.07 3.94
N GLN A 80 11.06 14.32 4.02
CA GLN A 80 10.70 15.00 5.26
C GLN A 80 9.44 15.86 5.04
N GLY A 81 8.78 16.24 6.14
CA GLY A 81 7.60 17.10 6.12
C GLY A 81 6.28 16.33 6.14
N PHE A 82 5.21 17.07 6.35
CA PHE A 82 3.83 16.58 6.40
C PHE A 82 2.99 17.23 5.28
N PRO A 83 2.06 16.53 4.64
CA PRO A 83 1.90 15.07 4.73
C PRO A 83 3.09 14.31 4.13
N LYS A 84 3.33 13.08 4.58
CA LYS A 84 4.43 12.24 4.10
C LYS A 84 4.28 11.86 2.62
N TYR A 85 3.03 11.66 2.17
CA TYR A 85 2.70 11.34 0.79
C TYR A 85 1.87 12.46 0.18
N LEU A 86 2.16 12.77 -1.09
CA LEU A 86 1.35 13.62 -1.95
C LEU A 86 0.81 12.75 -3.08
N TYR A 87 -0.45 12.95 -3.43
CA TYR A 87 -1.12 12.24 -4.50
C TYR A 87 -1.60 13.23 -5.55
N ASN A 88 -1.68 12.82 -6.81
CA ASN A 88 -2.34 13.66 -7.80
C ASN A 88 -3.83 13.83 -7.46
N HIS A 89 -4.37 14.99 -7.75
CA HIS A 89 -5.69 15.41 -7.28
C HIS A 89 -6.85 14.49 -7.72
N SER A 90 -6.72 13.85 -8.87
CA SER A 90 -7.76 12.97 -9.42
C SER A 90 -7.69 11.52 -8.91
N LEU A 91 -6.67 11.17 -8.12
CA LEU A 91 -6.48 9.78 -7.66
C LEU A 91 -7.55 9.37 -6.64
N ARG A 92 -8.34 8.37 -6.99
CA ARG A 92 -9.36 7.78 -6.10
C ARG A 92 -8.78 6.59 -5.35
N LYS A 93 -8.01 6.85 -4.30
CA LYS A 93 -7.29 5.85 -3.50
C LYS A 93 -8.18 4.70 -3.03
N SER A 94 -9.41 5.01 -2.60
CA SER A 94 -10.36 4.03 -2.08
C SER A 94 -10.91 3.04 -3.14
N LYS A 95 -10.62 3.26 -4.42
CA LYS A 95 -11.12 2.41 -5.53
C LYS A 95 -10.03 1.54 -6.15
N LEU A 96 -8.86 1.42 -5.55
CA LEU A 96 -7.74 0.64 -6.09
C LEU A 96 -6.83 0.09 -4.99
N LEU A 97 -6.00 -0.88 -5.36
CA LEU A 97 -4.94 -1.44 -4.53
C LEU A 97 -3.60 -1.14 -5.20
N PHE A 98 -2.76 -0.36 -4.53
CA PHE A 98 -1.41 -0.07 -5.03
C PHE A 98 -0.61 -1.37 -5.15
N GLY A 99 -0.11 -1.66 -6.33
CA GLY A 99 0.61 -2.91 -6.64
C GLY A 99 -0.29 -4.07 -7.07
N GLY A 100 -1.62 -3.91 -7.11
CA GLY A 100 -2.54 -4.98 -7.50
C GLY A 100 -2.21 -5.60 -8.87
N HIS A 101 -1.80 -4.79 -9.84
CA HIS A 101 -1.38 -5.24 -11.17
C HIS A 101 -0.11 -6.12 -11.18
N LEU A 102 0.63 -6.19 -10.07
CA LEU A 102 1.84 -7.03 -9.91
C LEU A 102 1.52 -8.39 -9.28
N ILE A 103 0.28 -8.60 -8.83
CA ILE A 103 -0.15 -9.84 -8.19
C ILE A 103 -0.50 -10.86 -9.28
N ASN A 104 0.18 -12.00 -9.27
CA ASN A 104 -0.07 -13.14 -10.17
C ASN A 104 -0.13 -14.41 -9.33
N ASP A 105 -1.21 -15.18 -9.45
CA ASP A 105 -1.42 -16.54 -8.91
C ASP A 105 -0.79 -16.80 -7.53
N ALA A 106 -0.93 -15.84 -6.61
CA ALA A 106 -0.34 -15.94 -5.28
C ALA A 106 -1.29 -16.72 -4.35
N PRO A 107 -0.77 -17.67 -3.54
CA PRO A 107 -1.60 -18.40 -2.57
C PRO A 107 -2.13 -17.50 -1.45
N LEU A 108 -1.41 -16.41 -1.17
CA LEU A 108 -1.80 -15.38 -0.22
C LEU A 108 -1.25 -14.02 -0.66
N ILE A 109 -1.86 -12.95 -0.14
CA ILE A 109 -1.47 -11.57 -0.40
C ILE A 109 -1.34 -10.80 0.91
N TYR A 110 -0.27 -10.02 1.04
CA TYR A 110 -0.08 -9.11 2.16
C TYR A 110 -0.67 -7.74 1.83
N VAL A 111 -1.39 -7.16 2.78
CA VAL A 111 -2.01 -5.82 2.63
C VAL A 111 -1.41 -4.88 3.66
N THR A 112 -0.83 -3.78 3.19
CA THR A 112 -0.22 -2.73 4.01
C THR A 112 -0.98 -1.42 3.88
N GLU A 113 -0.73 -0.46 4.80
CA GLU A 113 -1.29 0.88 4.69
C GLU A 113 -0.55 1.71 3.63
N GLY A 114 0.77 1.67 3.66
CA GLY A 114 1.64 2.52 2.88
C GLY A 114 2.31 1.85 1.68
N PRO A 115 2.55 2.61 0.61
CA PRO A 115 3.22 2.10 -0.59
C PRO A 115 4.60 1.51 -0.34
N LEU A 116 5.42 2.15 0.51
CA LEU A 116 6.78 1.65 0.76
C LEU A 116 6.79 0.31 1.49
N ASP A 117 5.79 0.04 2.33
CA ASP A 117 5.65 -1.25 3.03
C ASP A 117 5.35 -2.37 2.05
N ALA A 118 4.41 -2.14 1.10
CA ALA A 118 4.13 -3.10 0.03
C ALA A 118 5.34 -3.33 -0.86
N MET A 119 6.06 -2.27 -1.25
CA MET A 119 7.29 -2.39 -2.04
C MET A 119 8.39 -3.14 -1.28
N TRP A 120 8.47 -2.99 0.05
CA TRP A 120 9.42 -3.70 0.89
C TRP A 120 9.12 -5.20 0.97
N LEU A 121 7.85 -5.55 1.15
CA LEU A 121 7.40 -6.94 1.12
C LEU A 121 7.65 -7.58 -0.25
N ASP A 122 7.31 -6.91 -1.36
CA ASP A 122 7.60 -7.38 -2.72
C ASP A 122 9.11 -7.58 -2.94
N GLN A 123 9.96 -6.66 -2.46
CA GLN A 123 11.42 -6.81 -2.49
C GLN A 123 11.88 -8.05 -1.75
N SER A 124 11.21 -8.40 -0.66
CA SER A 124 11.51 -9.54 0.18
C SER A 124 10.90 -10.85 -0.32
N GLY A 125 10.21 -10.82 -1.48
CA GLY A 125 9.61 -11.99 -2.13
C GLY A 125 8.18 -12.31 -1.66
N TYR A 126 7.51 -11.39 -0.98
CA TYR A 126 6.14 -11.53 -0.50
C TYR A 126 5.17 -10.73 -1.38
N PRO A 127 4.16 -11.37 -2.02
CA PRO A 127 3.16 -10.65 -2.80
C PRO A 127 2.41 -9.64 -1.93
N ALA A 128 2.46 -8.36 -2.27
CA ALA A 128 1.90 -7.33 -1.40
C ALA A 128 1.25 -6.18 -2.19
N VAL A 129 0.23 -5.58 -1.56
CA VAL A 129 -0.46 -4.39 -2.02
C VAL A 129 -0.60 -3.38 -0.89
N ALA A 130 -0.85 -2.10 -1.23
CA ALA A 130 -1.14 -1.09 -0.22
C ALA A 130 -2.49 -0.41 -0.46
N LEU A 131 -3.12 0.02 0.67
CA LEU A 131 -4.39 0.74 0.68
C LEU A 131 -4.25 2.22 0.27
N LEU A 132 -3.04 2.79 0.34
CA LEU A 132 -2.76 4.22 0.18
C LEU A 132 -3.40 5.09 1.27
N GLY A 133 -3.69 4.52 2.42
CA GLY A 133 -4.31 5.16 3.58
C GLY A 133 -4.50 4.18 4.73
N ALA A 134 -4.99 4.67 5.86
CA ALA A 134 -5.16 3.88 7.10
C ALA A 134 -6.40 2.97 7.10
N TYR A 135 -7.35 3.16 6.18
CA TYR A 135 -8.61 2.43 6.20
C TYR A 135 -8.89 1.74 4.87
N MET A 136 -9.35 0.51 4.95
CA MET A 136 -9.81 -0.27 3.79
C MET A 136 -11.24 0.12 3.43
N SER A 137 -11.48 0.41 2.16
CA SER A 137 -12.83 0.63 1.63
C SER A 137 -13.49 -0.68 1.21
N LYS A 138 -14.82 -0.68 1.03
CA LYS A 138 -15.55 -1.82 0.46
C LYS A 138 -15.08 -2.18 -0.96
N ALA A 139 -14.74 -1.17 -1.77
CA ALA A 139 -14.22 -1.39 -3.11
C ALA A 139 -12.86 -2.10 -3.09
N GLN A 140 -11.96 -1.71 -2.19
CA GLN A 140 -10.67 -2.38 -2.00
C GLN A 140 -10.84 -3.82 -1.50
N ALA A 141 -11.78 -4.06 -0.58
CA ALA A 141 -12.10 -5.42 -0.14
C ALA A 141 -12.65 -6.28 -1.29
N GLY A 142 -13.51 -5.72 -2.14
CA GLY A 142 -13.99 -6.39 -3.35
C GLY A 142 -12.85 -6.77 -4.30
N LEU A 143 -11.91 -5.86 -4.56
CA LEU A 143 -10.72 -6.15 -5.38
C LEU A 143 -9.86 -7.29 -4.79
N LEU A 144 -9.70 -7.34 -3.46
CA LEU A 144 -8.97 -8.45 -2.81
C LEU A 144 -9.68 -9.80 -3.02
N GLN A 145 -11.00 -9.83 -3.00
CA GLN A 145 -11.79 -11.02 -3.28
C GLN A 145 -11.66 -11.47 -4.74
N GLU A 146 -11.55 -10.53 -5.69
CA GLU A 146 -11.37 -10.81 -7.12
C GLU A 146 -10.01 -11.44 -7.46
N PHE A 147 -8.97 -11.22 -6.67
CA PHE A 147 -7.66 -11.86 -6.87
C PHE A 147 -7.67 -13.38 -6.71
N SER A 148 -8.75 -13.96 -6.22
CA SER A 148 -8.88 -15.43 -6.01
C SER A 148 -7.75 -16.01 -5.16
N VAL A 149 -7.17 -15.22 -4.25
CA VAL A 149 -6.14 -15.67 -3.32
C VAL A 149 -6.76 -16.52 -2.20
N GLY A 150 -5.99 -17.48 -1.70
CA GLY A 150 -6.44 -18.34 -0.60
C GLY A 150 -6.49 -17.62 0.74
N GLU A 151 -5.70 -16.55 0.93
CA GLU A 151 -5.62 -15.82 2.20
C GLU A 151 -5.21 -14.35 1.97
N VAL A 152 -5.83 -13.44 2.71
CA VAL A 152 -5.43 -12.03 2.84
C VAL A 152 -4.77 -11.84 4.21
N VAL A 153 -3.54 -11.33 4.23
CA VAL A 153 -2.76 -11.10 5.45
C VAL A 153 -2.61 -9.61 5.69
N LEU A 154 -3.24 -9.07 6.72
CA LEU A 154 -3.17 -7.65 7.06
C LEU A 154 -1.87 -7.35 7.83
N CYS A 155 -1.08 -6.39 7.34
CA CYS A 155 0.20 -5.95 7.90
C CYS A 155 0.16 -4.44 8.13
N PHE A 156 -0.56 -4.00 9.17
CA PHE A 156 -0.76 -2.60 9.47
C PHE A 156 0.27 -2.08 10.48
N ASP A 157 0.42 -0.76 10.55
CA ASP A 157 1.39 -0.10 11.42
C ASP A 157 1.15 -0.44 12.90
N ASN A 158 2.21 -0.53 13.68
CA ASN A 158 2.17 -0.78 15.13
C ASN A 158 1.93 0.55 15.88
N ASP A 159 0.81 1.21 15.57
CA ASP A 159 0.34 2.39 16.29
C ASP A 159 -1.20 2.35 16.44
N GLU A 160 -1.75 3.31 17.17
CA GLU A 160 -3.20 3.37 17.43
C GLU A 160 -4.03 3.46 16.14
N ALA A 161 -3.55 4.21 15.14
CA ALA A 161 -4.25 4.34 13.86
C ALA A 161 -4.26 3.03 13.08
N GLY A 162 -3.13 2.29 13.08
CA GLY A 162 -3.02 0.97 12.47
C GLY A 162 -3.92 -0.07 13.15
N GLN A 163 -4.02 -0.03 14.48
CA GLN A 163 -4.94 -0.93 15.20
C GLN A 163 -6.41 -0.66 14.85
N ILE A 164 -6.82 0.61 14.81
CA ILE A 164 -8.17 0.98 14.37
C ILE A 164 -8.42 0.58 12.91
N GLY A 165 -7.40 0.77 12.06
CA GLY A 165 -7.44 0.37 10.66
C GLY A 165 -7.63 -1.13 10.49
N LEU A 166 -6.89 -1.93 11.28
CA LEU A 166 -6.99 -3.39 11.30
C LEU A 166 -8.43 -3.84 11.66
N ASP A 167 -8.98 -3.35 12.76
CA ASP A 167 -10.33 -3.73 13.21
C ASP A 167 -11.40 -3.42 12.15
N LYS A 168 -11.29 -2.26 11.51
CA LYS A 168 -12.17 -1.88 10.40
C LYS A 168 -11.98 -2.77 9.17
N ALA A 169 -10.75 -3.08 8.79
CA ALA A 169 -10.45 -3.93 7.64
C ALA A 169 -11.00 -5.34 7.83
N LEU A 170 -10.87 -5.93 9.02
CA LEU A 170 -11.45 -7.22 9.38
C LEU A 170 -12.98 -7.20 9.20
N THR A 171 -13.64 -6.12 9.64
CA THR A 171 -15.10 -5.96 9.48
C THR A 171 -15.50 -5.85 8.01
N VAL A 172 -14.75 -5.09 7.20
CA VAL A 172 -15.07 -4.84 5.77
C VAL A 172 -14.83 -6.06 4.89
N LEU A 173 -13.77 -6.85 5.16
CA LEU A 173 -13.47 -8.07 4.41
C LEU A 173 -14.52 -9.16 4.63
N GLY A 174 -15.10 -9.25 5.84
CA GLY A 174 -16.18 -10.20 6.16
C GLY A 174 -15.75 -11.66 5.90
N GLU A 175 -16.75 -12.51 5.53
CA GLU A 175 -16.54 -13.95 5.33
C GLU A 175 -16.11 -14.35 3.90
N GLY A 176 -15.84 -13.37 3.02
CA GLY A 176 -15.62 -13.62 1.58
C GLY A 176 -14.25 -14.23 1.26
N VAL A 177 -13.28 -14.14 2.17
CA VAL A 177 -11.91 -14.64 1.99
C VAL A 177 -11.32 -14.99 3.35
N ARG A 178 -10.41 -15.97 3.39
CA ARG A 178 -9.65 -16.25 4.63
C ARG A 178 -8.78 -15.06 4.99
N VAL A 179 -8.94 -14.54 6.21
CA VAL A 179 -8.21 -13.36 6.69
C VAL A 179 -7.34 -13.73 7.87
N SER A 180 -6.13 -13.25 7.86
CA SER A 180 -5.23 -13.25 9.01
C SER A 180 -4.53 -11.88 9.11
N TYR A 181 -3.88 -11.64 10.23
CA TYR A 181 -3.07 -10.44 10.43
C TYR A 181 -1.78 -10.77 11.17
N VAL A 182 -0.78 -9.93 11.01
CA VAL A 182 0.47 -9.98 11.74
C VAL A 182 0.55 -8.82 12.75
N LYS A 183 1.16 -9.09 13.90
CA LYS A 183 1.49 -8.05 14.87
C LYS A 183 2.93 -7.64 14.67
N ILE A 184 3.15 -6.37 14.33
CA ILE A 184 4.51 -5.83 14.24
C ILE A 184 5.07 -5.70 15.65
N PRO A 185 6.18 -6.40 15.99
CA PRO A 185 6.71 -6.35 17.35
C PRO A 185 7.49 -5.06 17.61
N GLU A 186 7.51 -4.61 18.87
CA GLU A 186 8.43 -3.56 19.29
C GLU A 186 9.90 -3.98 19.03
N PRO A 187 10.80 -3.09 18.63
CA PRO A 187 10.61 -1.64 18.50
C PRO A 187 10.19 -1.15 17.10
N TYR A 188 9.74 -2.07 16.22
CA TYR A 188 9.40 -1.73 14.83
C TYR A 188 8.04 -1.05 14.75
N LYS A 189 7.95 -0.04 13.88
CA LYS A 189 6.70 0.67 13.61
C LYS A 189 5.87 -0.02 12.54
N ASP A 190 6.52 -0.46 11.47
CA ASP A 190 5.92 -1.05 10.28
C ASP A 190 6.81 -2.18 9.73
N VAL A 191 6.35 -2.90 8.72
CA VAL A 191 7.13 -4.01 8.12
C VAL A 191 8.40 -3.51 7.45
N GLN A 192 8.43 -2.27 6.96
CA GLN A 192 9.61 -1.69 6.31
C GLN A 192 10.71 -1.34 7.32
N ASP A 193 10.39 -1.16 8.61
CA ASP A 193 11.38 -1.00 9.68
C ASP A 193 12.11 -2.31 9.99
N ILE A 194 11.53 -3.46 9.67
CA ILE A 194 12.14 -4.78 9.87
C ILE A 194 13.12 -5.06 8.73
N ARG A 195 14.41 -4.70 8.92
CA ARG A 195 15.45 -4.79 7.90
C ARG A 195 16.14 -6.15 7.81
N LYS A 196 15.98 -7.00 8.81
CA LYS A 196 16.56 -8.35 8.85
C LYS A 196 15.55 -9.35 8.31
N SER A 197 15.95 -10.09 7.26
CA SER A 197 15.06 -11.03 6.58
C SER A 197 14.56 -12.14 7.49
N ASP A 198 15.41 -12.68 8.36
CA ASP A 198 15.04 -13.73 9.32
C ASP A 198 13.97 -13.27 10.33
N ILE A 199 14.06 -12.01 10.80
CA ILE A 199 13.05 -11.41 11.67
C ILE A 199 11.75 -11.17 10.90
N LEU A 200 11.85 -10.58 9.70
CA LEU A 200 10.69 -10.35 8.85
C LEU A 200 9.95 -11.66 8.55
N ASP A 201 10.66 -12.70 8.13
CA ASP A 201 10.13 -14.03 7.87
C ASP A 201 9.41 -14.61 9.10
N THR A 202 9.99 -14.44 10.29
CA THR A 202 9.40 -14.89 11.54
C THR A 202 8.09 -14.16 11.84
N VAL A 203 8.09 -12.83 11.74
CA VAL A 203 6.90 -11.99 11.97
C VAL A 203 5.80 -12.34 10.97
N LEU A 204 6.12 -12.50 9.68
CA LEU A 204 5.14 -12.81 8.65
C LEU A 204 4.57 -14.23 8.74
N LYS A 205 5.25 -15.14 9.42
CA LYS A 205 4.76 -16.51 9.72
C LYS A 205 3.89 -16.57 10.97
N ASP A 206 4.08 -15.67 11.92
CA ASP A 206 3.30 -15.60 13.16
C ASP A 206 1.96 -14.86 12.93
N ARG A 207 1.06 -15.53 12.20
CA ARG A 207 -0.23 -14.98 11.80
C ARG A 207 -1.33 -15.33 12.79
N HIS A 208 -2.15 -14.34 13.10
CA HIS A 208 -3.36 -14.47 13.88
C HIS A 208 -4.56 -14.55 12.93
N TYR A 209 -5.36 -15.58 13.02
CA TYR A 209 -6.52 -15.80 12.15
C TYR A 209 -7.76 -15.12 12.71
N TRP A 210 -8.55 -14.54 11.81
CA TRP A 210 -9.83 -13.91 12.09
C TRP A 210 -10.99 -14.87 11.78
#